data_a5882373157ae4f5e71b7b2a48f3db1c
#
_entry.id   a5882373157ae4f5e71b7b2a48f3db1c
#
_cell.length_a   1.000
_cell.length_b   1.000
_cell.length_c   1.000
_cell.angle_alpha   90.00
_cell.angle_beta   90.00
_cell.angle_gamma   90.00
#
_symmetry.space_group_name_H-M   'P 1'
#
loop_
_entity.id
_entity.type
_entity.pdbx_description
1 polymer ?
#
loop_
_entity_poly.entity_id
_entity_poly.type
_entity_poly.pdbx_seq_one_letter_code
_entity_poly.pdbx_strand_id
1 'polypeptide(L)'
;MGWIMKKISALVLAAATLAPSLTFAHEAGDFLFRAGTATVRPNAGSDNVLGLGSFDVNNNTQLGLTFGYMITDNIGVELLAATPFQHKVNLPKAGEIAEVKHLPPTLMAQYYFGSAEDKLRPYVGVGVNYTTFFSEKFNDNATVKQANLNSLDLKDSWGVAGQVGLDYKLDKNWMLNTSLWWMNIETDVRFKVGEEQKEYKTRLDPWVFMFGVGYSF
;
A
#
# COMPACT_ATOMS: atom_id res chain seq x y z
N MET A 1 -22.88 -7.59 18.33
CA MET A 1 -22.26 -7.72 17.01
C MET A 1 -23.16 -7.32 15.84
N GLY A 2 -24.48 -7.52 15.89
CA GLY A 2 -25.41 -7.17 14.81
C GLY A 2 -25.74 -5.66 14.61
N TRP A 3 -25.49 -4.82 15.60
CA TRP A 3 -25.89 -3.39 15.54
C TRP A 3 -24.88 -2.49 14.83
N ILE A 4 -23.61 -2.85 14.88
CA ILE A 4 -22.53 -2.11 14.20
C ILE A 4 -22.58 -2.37 12.69
N MET A 5 -22.86 -3.60 12.28
CA MET A 5 -23.01 -3.95 10.85
C MET A 5 -24.17 -3.23 10.16
N LYS A 6 -25.29 -3.01 10.86
CA LYS A 6 -26.44 -2.26 10.31
C LYS A 6 -26.15 -0.77 10.09
N LYS A 7 -25.25 -0.17 10.89
CA LYS A 7 -24.86 1.23 10.72
C LYS A 7 -23.86 1.44 9.56
N ILE A 8 -22.99 0.45 9.31
CA ILE A 8 -22.05 0.50 8.17
C ILE A 8 -22.81 0.35 6.85
N SER A 9 -23.81 -0.54 6.78
CA SER A 9 -24.65 -0.70 5.60
C SER A 9 -25.48 0.56 5.29
N ALA A 10 -25.93 1.30 6.30
CA ALA A 10 -26.68 2.55 6.11
C ALA A 10 -25.78 3.71 5.62
N LEU A 11 -24.50 3.73 6.00
CA LEU A 11 -23.55 4.76 5.56
C LEU A 11 -23.15 4.58 4.08
N VAL A 12 -23.00 3.34 3.65
CA VAL A 12 -22.66 3.02 2.24
C VAL A 12 -23.87 3.30 1.30
N LEU A 13 -25.10 3.12 1.78
CA LEU A 13 -26.30 3.40 0.97
C LEU A 13 -26.62 4.90 0.88
N ALA A 14 -26.25 5.71 1.87
CA ALA A 14 -26.49 7.15 1.84
C ALA A 14 -25.56 7.91 0.88
N ALA A 15 -24.40 7.37 0.53
CA ALA A 15 -23.49 7.94 -0.47
C ALA A 15 -23.99 7.73 -1.92
N ALA A 16 -24.93 6.82 -2.15
CA ALA A 16 -25.41 6.46 -3.49
C ALA A 16 -26.58 7.32 -4.01
N THR A 17 -27.09 8.31 -3.25
CA THR A 17 -28.28 9.09 -3.62
C THR A 17 -28.01 10.55 -4.00
N LEU A 18 -26.75 10.95 -4.23
CA LEU A 18 -26.44 12.25 -4.81
C LEU A 18 -26.68 12.19 -6.32
N ALA A 19 -27.70 12.93 -6.77
CA ALA A 19 -28.20 12.93 -8.14
C ALA A 19 -27.11 13.24 -9.19
N PRO A 20 -27.17 12.61 -10.38
CA PRO A 20 -26.20 12.84 -11.42
C PRO A 20 -26.43 14.20 -12.07
N SER A 21 -25.55 15.14 -11.85
CA SER A 21 -25.27 16.15 -12.85
C SER A 21 -24.56 15.47 -14.03
N LEU A 22 -24.74 15.98 -15.24
CA LEU A 22 -24.07 15.51 -16.45
C LEU A 22 -22.56 15.85 -16.37
N THR A 23 -21.83 15.17 -15.48
CA THR A 23 -20.44 15.43 -15.18
C THR A 23 -19.53 14.45 -15.88
N PHE A 24 -18.45 14.94 -16.41
CA PHE A 24 -17.35 14.13 -16.91
C PHE A 24 -16.48 13.73 -15.71
N ALA A 25 -15.91 12.53 -15.70
CA ALA A 25 -15.03 12.11 -14.62
C ALA A 25 -13.80 13.02 -14.50
N HIS A 26 -13.35 13.29 -13.28
CA HIS A 26 -12.24 14.19 -12.93
C HIS A 26 -12.54 15.69 -13.07
N GLU A 27 -13.77 16.11 -12.85
CA GLU A 27 -14.10 17.52 -12.62
C GLU A 27 -13.91 17.91 -11.15
N ALA A 28 -13.74 19.19 -10.91
CA ALA A 28 -13.68 19.72 -9.55
C ALA A 28 -14.92 19.32 -8.75
N GLY A 29 -14.70 18.70 -7.59
CA GLY A 29 -15.77 18.19 -6.72
C GLY A 29 -16.05 16.71 -6.85
N ASP A 30 -15.51 16.01 -7.86
CA ASP A 30 -15.71 14.57 -8.03
C ASP A 30 -15.02 13.75 -6.95
N PHE A 31 -15.69 12.71 -6.49
CA PHE A 31 -15.10 11.63 -5.71
C PHE A 31 -14.74 10.47 -6.61
N LEU A 32 -13.50 10.02 -6.48
CA LEU A 32 -12.96 8.90 -7.25
C LEU A 32 -12.77 7.69 -6.32
N PHE A 33 -13.32 6.57 -6.70
CA PHE A 33 -13.08 5.30 -6.04
C PHE A 33 -12.45 4.34 -7.04
N ARG A 34 -11.34 3.69 -6.67
CA ARG A 34 -10.72 2.66 -7.50
C ARG A 34 -10.52 1.39 -6.68
N ALA A 35 -10.73 0.26 -7.31
CA ALA A 35 -10.52 -1.06 -6.74
C ALA A 35 -9.83 -1.97 -7.75
N GLY A 36 -8.86 -2.73 -7.28
CA GLY A 36 -8.12 -3.63 -8.16
C GLY A 36 -7.05 -4.43 -7.45
N THR A 37 -6.19 -5.04 -8.22
CA THR A 37 -5.02 -5.74 -7.67
C THR A 37 -3.92 -4.74 -7.35
N ALA A 38 -3.31 -4.86 -6.17
CA ALA A 38 -2.11 -4.12 -5.78
C ALA A 38 -0.99 -5.13 -5.50
N THR A 39 0.07 -5.07 -6.30
CA THR A 39 1.24 -5.94 -6.16
C THR A 39 2.39 -5.14 -5.58
N VAL A 40 2.80 -5.49 -4.37
CA VAL A 40 3.96 -4.92 -3.69
C VAL A 40 5.20 -5.72 -4.04
N ARG A 41 6.22 -5.02 -4.53
CA ARG A 41 7.55 -5.56 -4.84
C ARG A 41 8.59 -4.83 -4.00
N PRO A 42 8.96 -5.37 -2.82
CA PRO A 42 9.99 -4.78 -1.99
C PRO A 42 11.34 -4.75 -2.71
N ASN A 43 12.08 -3.67 -2.49
CA ASN A 43 13.50 -3.57 -2.83
C ASN A 43 14.30 -3.61 -1.52
N ALA A 44 14.12 -4.73 -0.79
CA ALA A 44 14.62 -4.88 0.56
C ALA A 44 16.15 -4.83 0.63
N GLY A 45 16.66 -4.25 1.70
CA GLY A 45 18.09 -4.21 2.01
C GLY A 45 18.33 -3.91 3.48
N SER A 46 19.32 -4.57 4.05
CA SER A 46 19.79 -4.37 5.43
C SER A 46 21.30 -4.60 5.51
N ASP A 47 21.88 -4.33 6.64
CA ASP A 47 23.22 -4.84 6.99
C ASP A 47 23.22 -6.38 7.04
N ASN A 48 24.41 -6.96 7.11
CA ASN A 48 24.58 -8.41 7.23
C ASN A 48 24.05 -8.90 8.59
N VAL A 49 22.95 -9.61 8.56
CA VAL A 49 22.25 -10.10 9.75
C VAL A 49 22.92 -11.39 10.25
N LEU A 50 23.56 -11.32 11.40
CA LEU A 50 24.23 -12.47 12.06
C LEU A 50 25.24 -13.24 11.17
N GLY A 51 25.79 -12.59 10.14
CA GLY A 51 26.67 -13.26 9.16
C GLY A 51 25.94 -14.10 8.11
N LEU A 52 24.61 -14.09 8.09
CA LEU A 52 23.75 -14.90 7.21
C LEU A 52 23.31 -14.17 5.93
N GLY A 53 23.66 -12.90 5.78
CA GLY A 53 23.32 -12.05 4.65
C GLY A 53 22.32 -10.97 5.01
N SER A 54 21.90 -10.17 4.02
CA SER A 54 20.86 -9.15 4.17
C SER A 54 19.47 -9.76 4.08
N PHE A 55 18.48 -9.10 4.67
CA PHE A 55 17.07 -9.50 4.51
C PHE A 55 16.64 -9.40 3.04
N ASP A 56 15.94 -10.41 2.58
CA ASP A 56 15.22 -10.48 1.31
C ASP A 56 13.73 -10.72 1.59
N VAL A 57 12.87 -10.03 0.85
CA VAL A 57 11.42 -10.01 1.10
C VAL A 57 10.68 -10.30 -0.20
N ASN A 58 9.80 -11.28 -0.18
CA ASN A 58 9.05 -11.69 -1.36
C ASN A 58 7.99 -10.68 -1.80
N ASN A 59 7.56 -10.77 -3.06
CA ASN A 59 6.43 -10.00 -3.57
C ASN A 59 5.11 -10.52 -2.97
N ASN A 60 4.13 -9.62 -2.84
CA ASN A 60 2.78 -9.99 -2.44
C ASN A 60 1.74 -9.17 -3.21
N THR A 61 0.62 -9.80 -3.56
CA THR A 61 -0.50 -9.15 -4.26
C THR A 61 -1.75 -9.25 -3.41
N GLN A 62 -2.42 -8.12 -3.22
CA GLN A 62 -3.64 -7.97 -2.42
C GLN A 62 -4.67 -7.10 -3.15
N LEU A 63 -5.86 -6.99 -2.56
CA LEU A 63 -6.86 -6.02 -2.99
C LEU A 63 -6.39 -4.62 -2.59
N GLY A 64 -6.22 -3.75 -3.59
CA GLY A 64 -5.95 -2.34 -3.43
C GLY A 64 -7.21 -1.52 -3.64
N LEU A 65 -7.40 -0.51 -2.80
CA LEU A 65 -8.51 0.45 -2.87
C LEU A 65 -7.93 1.85 -2.81
N THR A 66 -8.44 2.77 -3.64
CA THR A 66 -8.12 4.18 -3.50
C THR A 66 -9.38 5.02 -3.43
N PHE A 67 -9.30 6.07 -2.63
CA PHE A 67 -10.35 7.07 -2.46
C PHE A 67 -9.77 8.43 -2.82
N GLY A 68 -10.26 9.04 -3.87
CA GLY A 68 -9.80 10.32 -4.37
C GLY A 68 -10.88 11.40 -4.30
N TYR A 69 -10.42 12.64 -4.27
CA TYR A 69 -11.27 13.83 -4.40
C TYR A 69 -10.59 14.84 -5.31
N MET A 70 -11.30 15.33 -6.31
CA MET A 70 -10.82 16.36 -7.23
C MET A 70 -11.06 17.74 -6.64
N ILE A 71 -9.98 18.42 -6.26
CA ILE A 71 -10.04 19.82 -5.76
C ILE A 71 -10.30 20.78 -6.92
N THR A 72 -9.66 20.51 -8.04
CA THR A 72 -9.87 21.18 -9.34
C THR A 72 -9.91 20.11 -10.43
N ASP A 73 -10.16 20.49 -11.67
CA ASP A 73 -10.13 19.55 -12.81
C ASP A 73 -8.76 18.87 -13.02
N ASN A 74 -7.71 19.44 -12.45
CA ASN A 74 -6.34 18.92 -12.60
C ASN A 74 -5.65 18.56 -11.28
N ILE A 75 -6.20 18.97 -10.13
CA ILE A 75 -5.58 18.70 -8.83
C ILE A 75 -6.51 17.84 -8.00
N GLY A 76 -6.01 16.72 -7.52
CA GLY A 76 -6.72 15.82 -6.63
C GLY A 76 -5.89 15.43 -5.41
N VAL A 77 -6.59 14.85 -4.43
CA VAL A 77 -5.98 14.13 -3.31
C VAL A 77 -6.47 12.70 -3.35
N GLU A 78 -5.61 11.76 -3.00
CA GLU A 78 -5.95 10.33 -3.01
C GLU A 78 -5.40 9.64 -1.77
N LEU A 79 -6.22 8.79 -1.15
CA LEU A 79 -5.83 7.89 -0.09
C LEU A 79 -5.79 6.46 -0.64
N LEU A 80 -4.61 5.85 -0.59
CA LEU A 80 -4.46 4.42 -0.84
C LEU A 80 -4.73 3.64 0.44
N ALA A 81 -5.58 2.63 0.34
CA ALA A 81 -5.79 1.59 1.33
C ALA A 81 -5.68 0.22 0.65
N ALA A 82 -5.34 -0.80 1.41
CA ALA A 82 -5.26 -2.18 0.90
C ALA A 82 -5.64 -3.16 2.00
N THR A 83 -5.94 -4.39 1.63
CA THR A 83 -5.91 -5.49 2.60
C THR A 83 -4.47 -5.75 3.01
N PRO A 84 -4.22 -6.25 4.25
CA PRO A 84 -2.87 -6.43 4.75
C PRO A 84 -2.00 -7.27 3.81
N PHE A 85 -0.84 -6.73 3.45
CA PHE A 85 0.18 -7.49 2.73
C PHE A 85 0.89 -8.42 3.69
N GLN A 86 1.15 -9.65 3.25
CA GLN A 86 1.90 -10.64 4.02
C GLN A 86 3.17 -10.99 3.25
N HIS A 87 4.30 -10.82 3.91
CA HIS A 87 5.61 -11.09 3.33
C HIS A 87 6.34 -12.17 4.10
N LYS A 88 7.10 -12.95 3.35
CA LYS A 88 8.09 -13.90 3.87
C LYS A 88 9.46 -13.24 3.85
N VAL A 89 10.15 -13.33 4.96
CA VAL A 89 11.48 -12.78 5.14
C VAL A 89 12.50 -13.89 5.05
N ASN A 90 13.47 -13.73 4.17
CA ASN A 90 14.53 -14.70 3.91
C ASN A 90 15.90 -14.12 4.25
N LEU A 91 16.81 -14.99 4.64
CA LEU A 91 18.25 -14.73 4.67
C LEU A 91 18.96 -15.69 3.74
N PRO A 92 19.89 -15.23 2.88
CA PRO A 92 20.54 -16.06 1.85
C PRO A 92 21.12 -17.38 2.34
N LYS A 93 21.66 -17.40 3.57
CA LYS A 93 22.27 -18.60 4.16
C LYS A 93 21.35 -19.37 5.11
N ALA A 94 20.14 -18.89 5.38
CA ALA A 94 19.20 -19.49 6.33
C ALA A 94 17.86 -19.87 5.71
N GLY A 95 17.54 -19.36 4.52
CA GLY A 95 16.23 -19.50 3.90
C GLY A 95 15.17 -18.63 4.57
N GLU A 96 13.91 -19.02 4.47
CA GLU A 96 12.79 -18.33 5.10
C GLU A 96 12.86 -18.44 6.63
N ILE A 97 12.94 -17.29 7.32
CA ILE A 97 13.10 -17.23 8.77
C ILE A 97 11.88 -16.65 9.48
N ALA A 98 11.09 -15.81 8.81
CA ALA A 98 9.98 -15.09 9.43
C ALA A 98 8.87 -14.75 8.43
N GLU A 99 7.71 -14.41 8.97
CA GLU A 99 6.59 -13.79 8.27
C GLU A 99 6.20 -12.49 8.97
N VAL A 100 5.83 -11.49 8.18
CA VAL A 100 5.41 -10.16 8.65
C VAL A 100 4.22 -9.69 7.84
N LYS A 101 3.23 -9.07 8.50
CA LYS A 101 2.16 -8.35 7.81
C LYS A 101 2.34 -6.86 7.96
N HIS A 102 1.93 -6.11 6.93
CA HIS A 102 1.94 -4.66 7.00
C HIS A 102 0.76 -4.01 6.27
N LEU A 103 0.45 -2.80 6.67
CA LEU A 103 -0.50 -1.90 6.02
C LEU A 103 0.19 -0.57 5.73
N PRO A 104 0.31 -0.16 4.46
CA PRO A 104 0.93 1.09 4.06
C PRO A 104 -0.09 2.15 3.59
N PRO A 105 -1.02 2.67 4.44
CA PRO A 105 -1.85 3.78 4.01
C PRO A 105 -0.98 4.95 3.52
N THR A 106 -1.37 5.50 2.37
CA THR A 106 -0.58 6.52 1.68
C THR A 106 -1.50 7.63 1.19
N LEU A 107 -1.20 8.86 1.59
CA LEU A 107 -1.93 10.06 1.17
C LEU A 107 -1.13 10.79 0.11
N MET A 108 -1.76 11.06 -1.05
CA MET A 108 -1.14 11.66 -2.22
C MET A 108 -1.83 12.97 -2.59
N ALA A 109 -1.05 13.95 -3.01
CA ALA A 109 -1.49 15.04 -3.85
C ALA A 109 -1.16 14.69 -5.30
N GLN A 110 -2.14 14.83 -6.19
CA GLN A 110 -2.06 14.39 -7.58
C GLN A 110 -2.26 15.57 -8.54
N TYR A 111 -1.58 15.52 -9.67
CA TYR A 111 -1.80 16.40 -10.80
C TYR A 111 -2.16 15.58 -12.04
N TYR A 112 -3.34 15.85 -12.60
CA TYR A 112 -3.87 15.22 -13.80
C TYR A 112 -3.58 16.08 -15.02
N PHE A 113 -2.97 15.49 -16.04
CA PHE A 113 -2.69 16.17 -17.31
C PHE A 113 -3.93 16.16 -18.21
N GLY A 114 -3.99 17.14 -19.09
CA GLY A 114 -5.09 17.30 -20.03
C GLY A 114 -6.34 17.93 -19.40
N SER A 115 -7.44 17.78 -20.08
CA SER A 115 -8.76 18.32 -19.72
C SER A 115 -9.61 17.28 -19.00
N ALA A 116 -10.57 17.72 -18.17
CA ALA A 116 -11.56 16.83 -17.55
C ALA A 116 -12.36 16.00 -18.56
N GLU A 117 -12.48 16.47 -19.80
CA GLU A 117 -13.21 15.80 -20.88
C GLU A 117 -12.38 14.69 -21.57
N ASP A 118 -11.06 14.70 -21.40
CA ASP A 118 -10.17 13.77 -22.08
C ASP A 118 -10.44 12.33 -21.65
N LYS A 119 -10.48 11.43 -22.61
CA LYS A 119 -10.73 10.00 -22.39
C LYS A 119 -9.56 9.32 -21.68
N LEU A 120 -8.36 9.82 -21.90
CA LEU A 120 -7.11 9.32 -21.31
C LEU A 120 -6.52 10.39 -20.41
N ARG A 121 -6.45 10.12 -19.12
CA ARG A 121 -5.99 11.07 -18.09
C ARG A 121 -4.74 10.52 -17.38
N PRO A 122 -3.53 10.82 -17.89
CA PRO A 122 -2.30 10.58 -17.15
C PRO A 122 -2.22 11.48 -15.92
N TYR A 123 -1.61 10.97 -14.85
CA TYR A 123 -1.38 11.76 -13.66
C TYR A 123 -0.07 11.40 -12.96
N VAL A 124 0.42 12.33 -12.16
CA VAL A 124 1.55 12.13 -11.26
C VAL A 124 1.14 12.53 -9.85
N GLY A 125 1.78 11.96 -8.86
CA GLY A 125 1.48 12.26 -7.46
C GLY A 125 2.72 12.24 -6.59
N VAL A 126 2.66 13.03 -5.52
CA VAL A 126 3.62 13.02 -4.42
C VAL A 126 2.86 12.99 -3.10
N GLY A 127 3.43 12.35 -2.09
CA GLY A 127 2.70 12.22 -0.85
C GLY A 127 3.51 11.65 0.30
N VAL A 128 2.77 11.24 1.33
CA VAL A 128 3.31 10.67 2.55
C VAL A 128 2.73 9.27 2.76
N ASN A 129 3.59 8.36 3.16
CA ASN A 129 3.25 7.00 3.54
C ASN A 129 3.44 6.82 5.04
N TYR A 130 2.48 6.16 5.67
CA TYR A 130 2.63 5.58 7.00
C TYR A 130 2.49 4.06 6.86
N THR A 131 3.48 3.32 7.32
CA THR A 131 3.44 1.86 7.30
C THR A 131 3.47 1.32 8.72
N THR A 132 2.45 0.54 9.08
CA THR A 132 2.42 -0.21 10.33
C THR A 132 2.65 -1.69 10.08
N PHE A 133 3.46 -2.30 10.94
CA PHE A 133 3.78 -3.73 10.90
C PHE A 133 3.06 -4.46 12.03
N PHE A 134 2.69 -5.72 11.80
CA PHE A 134 2.01 -6.54 12.79
C PHE A 134 2.07 -8.02 12.42
N SER A 135 1.73 -8.88 13.38
CA SER A 135 1.77 -10.35 13.22
C SER A 135 3.15 -10.86 12.81
N GLU A 136 4.19 -10.20 13.29
CA GLU A 136 5.58 -10.60 13.09
C GLU A 136 5.84 -11.89 13.85
N LYS A 137 6.36 -12.87 13.17
CA LYS A 137 6.70 -14.15 13.79
C LYS A 137 7.84 -14.83 13.07
N PHE A 138 8.75 -15.43 13.85
CA PHE A 138 9.70 -16.38 13.32
C PHE A 138 8.98 -17.68 12.96
N ASN A 139 9.52 -18.37 11.95
CA ASN A 139 9.07 -19.71 11.59
C ASN A 139 9.89 -20.79 12.34
N ASP A 140 9.55 -22.05 12.09
CA ASP A 140 10.14 -23.20 12.77
C ASP A 140 11.40 -23.75 12.08
N ASN A 141 12.12 -22.95 11.27
CA ASN A 141 13.29 -23.46 10.56
C ASN A 141 14.47 -23.76 11.52
N ALA A 142 15.41 -24.59 11.03
CA ALA A 142 16.52 -25.06 11.84
C ALA A 142 17.42 -23.91 12.35
N THR A 143 17.67 -22.89 11.52
CA THR A 143 18.50 -21.74 11.89
C THR A 143 17.84 -20.93 13.00
N VAL A 144 16.52 -20.70 12.91
CA VAL A 144 15.75 -20.00 13.94
C VAL A 144 15.86 -20.72 15.28
N LYS A 145 15.70 -22.06 15.27
CA LYS A 145 15.78 -22.88 16.49
C LYS A 145 17.20 -22.93 17.06
N GLN A 146 18.20 -23.15 16.22
CA GLN A 146 19.60 -23.23 16.66
C GLN A 146 20.13 -21.92 17.24
N ALA A 147 19.76 -20.79 16.62
CA ALA A 147 20.11 -19.46 17.11
C ALA A 147 19.17 -18.96 18.23
N ASN A 148 18.14 -19.72 18.57
CA ASN A 148 17.10 -19.33 19.52
C ASN A 148 16.56 -17.92 19.26
N LEU A 149 16.17 -17.66 17.97
CA LEU A 149 15.59 -16.37 17.55
C LEU A 149 14.17 -16.25 18.10
N ASN A 150 13.88 -15.14 18.76
CA ASN A 150 12.58 -14.87 19.36
C ASN A 150 12.29 -13.37 19.45
N SER A 151 11.07 -13.00 19.87
CA SER A 151 10.65 -11.60 20.13
C SER A 151 10.87 -10.68 18.92
N LEU A 152 10.39 -11.10 17.73
CA LEU A 152 10.45 -10.27 16.52
C LEU A 152 9.49 -9.09 16.64
N ASP A 153 9.98 -7.90 16.35
CA ASP A 153 9.26 -6.63 16.37
C ASP A 153 9.80 -5.70 15.27
N LEU A 154 8.93 -5.07 14.52
CA LEU A 154 9.26 -4.08 13.50
C LEU A 154 8.61 -2.74 13.84
N LYS A 155 9.40 -1.67 13.84
CA LYS A 155 8.88 -0.34 14.09
C LYS A 155 8.09 0.19 12.88
N ASP A 156 7.03 0.93 13.18
CA ASP A 156 6.28 1.67 12.18
C ASP A 156 7.18 2.68 11.44
N SER A 157 6.82 2.96 10.20
CA SER A 157 7.59 3.80 9.30
C SER A 157 6.77 4.97 8.77
N TRP A 158 7.39 6.15 8.70
CA TRP A 158 6.90 7.29 7.94
C TRP A 158 7.86 7.58 6.80
N GLY A 159 7.33 7.81 5.60
CA GLY A 159 8.14 8.09 4.44
C GLY A 159 7.42 8.91 3.39
N VAL A 160 8.16 9.27 2.36
CA VAL A 160 7.63 9.93 1.18
C VAL A 160 7.16 8.90 0.17
N ALA A 161 6.22 9.30 -0.69
CA ALA A 161 5.73 8.46 -1.78
C ALA A 161 5.68 9.25 -3.10
N GLY A 162 5.89 8.56 -4.20
CA GLY A 162 5.71 9.05 -5.55
C GLY A 162 4.78 8.14 -6.33
N GLN A 163 4.03 8.70 -7.27
CA GLN A 163 3.07 7.97 -8.08
C GLN A 163 3.08 8.47 -9.52
N VAL A 164 2.92 7.54 -10.44
CA VAL A 164 2.49 7.83 -11.82
C VAL A 164 1.32 6.94 -12.15
N GLY A 165 0.36 7.45 -12.87
CA GLY A 165 -0.82 6.66 -13.20
C GLY A 165 -1.54 7.14 -14.45
N LEU A 166 -2.51 6.35 -14.84
CA LEU A 166 -3.30 6.56 -16.03
C LEU A 166 -4.72 6.07 -15.79
N ASP A 167 -5.69 6.96 -15.99
CA ASP A 167 -7.10 6.62 -16.06
C ASP A 167 -7.57 6.63 -17.52
N TYR A 168 -8.25 5.56 -17.92
CA TYR A 168 -8.93 5.46 -19.21
C TYR A 168 -10.44 5.40 -18.97
N LYS A 169 -11.16 6.45 -19.37
CA LYS A 169 -12.60 6.55 -19.19
C LYS A 169 -13.33 5.61 -20.15
N LEU A 170 -14.14 4.72 -19.59
CA LEU A 170 -15.03 3.84 -20.33
C LEU A 170 -16.34 4.57 -20.69
N ASP A 171 -16.88 5.30 -19.71
CA ASP A 171 -18.07 6.15 -19.84
C ASP A 171 -17.97 7.36 -18.89
N LYS A 172 -19.09 7.95 -18.52
CA LYS A 172 -19.16 9.14 -17.65
C LYS A 172 -18.64 8.89 -16.25
N ASN A 173 -18.79 7.67 -15.74
CA ASN A 173 -18.51 7.33 -14.35
C ASN A 173 -17.39 6.27 -14.24
N TRP A 174 -17.37 5.28 -15.15
CA TRP A 174 -16.45 4.17 -15.10
C TRP A 174 -15.13 4.44 -15.81
N MET A 175 -14.05 3.96 -15.20
CA MET A 175 -12.71 4.06 -15.78
C MET A 175 -11.92 2.78 -15.50
N LEU A 176 -10.95 2.51 -16.35
CA LEU A 176 -9.83 1.61 -16.05
C LEU A 176 -8.69 2.44 -15.48
N ASN A 177 -8.05 1.92 -14.46
CA ASN A 177 -6.89 2.54 -13.84
C ASN A 177 -5.68 1.63 -13.89
N THR A 178 -4.53 2.19 -14.17
CA THR A 178 -3.23 1.59 -13.90
C THR A 178 -2.34 2.61 -13.22
N SER A 179 -1.61 2.19 -12.19
CA SER A 179 -0.71 3.07 -11.47
C SER A 179 0.51 2.35 -10.93
N LEU A 180 1.61 3.07 -10.87
CA LEU A 180 2.86 2.65 -10.29
C LEU A 180 3.22 3.62 -9.17
N TRP A 181 3.53 3.07 -8.00
CA TRP A 181 3.88 3.79 -6.79
C TRP A 181 5.27 3.40 -6.35
N TRP A 182 5.99 4.34 -5.81
CA TRP A 182 7.19 4.10 -5.04
C TRP A 182 7.00 4.70 -3.65
N MET A 183 7.44 3.98 -2.62
CA MET A 183 7.32 4.41 -1.23
C MET A 183 8.66 4.24 -0.54
N ASN A 184 9.09 5.28 0.19
CA ASN A 184 10.22 5.11 1.11
C ASN A 184 9.69 4.50 2.41
N ILE A 185 10.13 3.29 2.71
CA ILE A 185 9.76 2.56 3.93
C ILE A 185 11.04 2.02 4.58
N GLU A 186 11.37 2.59 5.75
CA GLU A 186 12.48 2.14 6.57
C GLU A 186 11.96 1.73 7.94
N THR A 187 12.45 0.61 8.46
CA THR A 187 12.08 0.09 9.78
C THR A 187 13.29 -0.43 10.53
N ASP A 188 13.24 -0.35 11.86
CA ASP A 188 14.17 -1.05 12.72
C ASP A 188 13.60 -2.41 13.08
N VAL A 189 14.25 -3.48 12.61
CA VAL A 189 13.89 -4.87 12.92
C VAL A 189 14.60 -5.26 14.22
N ARG A 190 13.82 -5.57 15.23
CA ARG A 190 14.29 -5.97 16.56
C ARG A 190 13.96 -7.41 16.83
N PHE A 191 14.87 -8.13 17.40
CA PHE A 191 14.66 -9.50 17.87
C PHE A 191 15.70 -9.90 18.91
N LYS A 192 15.50 -11.05 19.54
CA LYS A 192 16.48 -11.63 20.46
C LYS A 192 17.14 -12.87 19.87
N VAL A 193 18.42 -13.02 20.21
CA VAL A 193 19.22 -14.23 20.02
C VAL A 193 19.46 -14.80 21.43
N GLY A 194 18.68 -15.81 21.85
CA GLY A 194 18.58 -16.16 23.25
C GLY A 194 18.00 -15.00 24.06
N GLU A 195 18.78 -14.44 24.97
CA GLU A 195 18.42 -13.26 25.78
C GLU A 195 18.99 -11.96 25.23
N GLU A 196 19.90 -12.02 24.27
CA GLU A 196 20.59 -10.84 23.72
C GLU A 196 19.74 -10.15 22.65
N GLN A 197 19.41 -8.86 22.84
CA GLN A 197 18.66 -8.07 21.87
C GLN A 197 19.55 -7.62 20.72
N LYS A 198 19.04 -7.77 19.50
CA LYS A 198 19.64 -7.28 18.26
C LYS A 198 18.68 -6.32 17.57
N GLU A 199 19.24 -5.32 16.87
CA GLU A 199 18.48 -4.37 16.07
C GLU A 199 19.21 -4.15 14.74
N TYR A 200 18.43 -4.21 13.63
CA TYR A 200 18.96 -4.00 12.28
C TYR A 200 18.07 -3.01 11.53
N LYS A 201 18.68 -1.95 11.03
CA LYS A 201 18.01 -1.04 10.12
C LYS A 201 17.72 -1.74 8.80
N THR A 202 16.48 -1.68 8.36
CA THR A 202 16.02 -2.36 7.16
C THR A 202 15.24 -1.39 6.29
N ARG A 203 15.61 -1.36 5.03
CA ARG A 203 14.92 -0.60 3.99
C ARG A 203 14.09 -1.56 3.17
N LEU A 204 12.84 -1.21 2.89
CA LEU A 204 11.93 -1.97 2.04
C LEU A 204 11.70 -1.29 0.69
N ASP A 205 11.59 0.03 0.67
CA ASP A 205 11.42 0.91 -0.49
C ASP A 205 10.66 0.26 -1.68
N PRO A 206 9.43 -0.23 -1.46
CA PRO A 206 8.74 -1.04 -2.46
C PRO A 206 8.29 -0.21 -3.66
N TRP A 207 8.25 -0.89 -4.81
CA TRP A 207 7.40 -0.52 -5.91
C TRP A 207 6.05 -1.21 -5.75
N VAL A 208 4.96 -0.47 -5.97
CA VAL A 208 3.60 -1.02 -5.95
C VAL A 208 2.97 -0.77 -7.30
N PHE A 209 2.60 -1.86 -7.97
CA PHE A 209 1.84 -1.80 -9.22
C PHE A 209 0.37 -2.10 -8.92
N MET A 210 -0.52 -1.19 -9.35
CA MET A 210 -1.96 -1.37 -9.23
C MET A 210 -2.63 -1.34 -10.60
N PHE A 211 -3.56 -2.27 -10.80
CA PHE A 211 -4.44 -2.31 -11.96
C PHE A 211 -5.87 -2.63 -11.50
N GLY A 212 -6.84 -1.85 -11.99
CA GLY A 212 -8.21 -2.04 -11.57
C GLY A 212 -9.21 -1.17 -12.32
N VAL A 213 -10.40 -1.11 -11.75
CA VAL A 213 -11.49 -0.27 -12.21
C VAL A 213 -11.73 0.86 -11.24
N GLY A 214 -12.18 1.99 -11.75
CA GLY A 214 -12.56 3.15 -10.96
C GLY A 214 -13.97 3.62 -11.30
N TYR A 215 -14.54 4.34 -10.36
CA TYR A 215 -15.84 4.99 -10.49
C TYR A 215 -15.73 6.42 -9.96
N SER A 216 -16.29 7.37 -10.73
CA SER A 216 -16.44 8.78 -10.34
C SER A 216 -17.89 9.06 -9.98
N PHE A 217 -18.08 9.75 -8.84
CA PHE A 217 -19.40 10.14 -8.31
C PHE A 217 -19.64 11.63 -8.50
#